data_844440c5d5173a857470d91f41188a48
#
_entry.id   844440c5d5173a857470d91f41188a48
#
_cell.length_a   1.000
_cell.length_b   1.000
_cell.length_c   1.000
_cell.angle_alpha   90.00
_cell.angle_beta   90.00
_cell.angle_gamma   90.00
#
_symmetry.space_group_name_H-M   'P 1'
#
loop_
_entity.id
_entity.type
_entity.pdbx_description
1 polymer ?
#
loop_
_entity_poly.entity_id
_entity_poly.type
_entity_poly.pdbx_seq_one_letter_code
_entity_poly.pdbx_strand_id
1 'polypeptide(L)'
;MKRVFYSLIALLLTGMVYAQQAKYVFYFIGDGMGVNQVNGTEMYLAEQEGRIGVTPLLFTTFPVASVATTFSTTNSVTDSSAAGTALATGAKTYNGAIGMDDQKNVLQTVAEKAKKAGKRVGVTTSVSVDHATPAAFYAHQPNRSMYYEIALDLPKAGFDFYAGGGFLKPHTTFDKKKAPSIFPIIEEAGYTVARGLDEYQEKATAAKKMVLIQKEGARPDCLPYAIDRKEGDLTLAQITESAISFLTKEKNKGFFLMVEGGKIDWACHGNDPATAFEEVIDMDNAIKVAYEFYKKHPKETLIVVTADHETGGLGLGTDKYELALKALTYQKQSQDELSRAITDLRKMRKAINWNEVKELLAEKMGFWKELPLTWEQEKMLRDEYEESFVKKHVVFEESLYARTEPLAVAAKRVMSQIAMVGWTSPNHTAGYVPVYAIGAGSQLFMGKMDNTEIPQRIAKAAGYK
;
A
#
# COMPACT_ATOMS: atom_id res chain seq x y z
N MET A 1 35.96 4.79 -73.15
CA MET A 1 35.87 5.15 -71.70
C MET A 1 34.52 4.68 -71.16
N LYS A 2 34.50 3.53 -70.50
CA LYS A 2 33.32 2.95 -69.90
C LYS A 2 33.29 3.44 -68.48
N ARG A 3 32.26 4.24 -68.15
CA ARG A 3 31.94 4.62 -66.74
C ARG A 3 31.16 3.48 -66.10
N VAL A 4 31.77 2.84 -65.13
CA VAL A 4 31.08 1.83 -64.23
C VAL A 4 30.39 2.60 -63.16
N PHE A 5 29.07 2.55 -63.19
CA PHE A 5 28.20 3.02 -62.04
C PHE A 5 28.15 1.93 -60.98
N TYR A 6 28.76 2.15 -59.83
CA TYR A 6 28.54 1.33 -58.64
C TYR A 6 27.33 1.89 -57.91
N SER A 7 26.21 1.21 -58.06
CA SER A 7 25.03 1.44 -57.18
C SER A 7 25.30 0.81 -55.84
N LEU A 8 25.62 1.63 -54.83
CA LEU A 8 25.62 1.22 -53.43
C LEU A 8 24.16 1.06 -52.98
N ILE A 9 23.68 -0.17 -52.96
CA ILE A 9 22.43 -0.52 -52.24
C ILE A 9 22.79 -0.56 -50.76
N ALA A 10 22.55 0.54 -50.05
CA ALA A 10 22.56 0.57 -48.60
C ALA A 10 21.35 -0.23 -48.15
N LEU A 11 21.55 -1.50 -47.79
CA LEU A 11 20.58 -2.27 -47.03
C LEU A 11 20.43 -1.62 -45.65
N LEU A 12 19.46 -0.72 -45.52
CA LEU A 12 18.92 -0.32 -44.22
C LEU A 12 18.26 -1.55 -43.60
N LEU A 13 19.04 -2.38 -42.94
CA LEU A 13 18.54 -3.30 -41.91
C LEU A 13 18.01 -2.44 -40.79
N THR A 14 16.75 -1.97 -40.92
CA THR A 14 15.95 -1.59 -39.78
C THR A 14 15.72 -2.88 -38.98
N GLY A 15 16.70 -3.22 -38.18
CA GLY A 15 16.48 -4.18 -37.11
C GLY A 15 15.30 -3.65 -36.27
N MET A 16 14.12 -4.18 -36.52
CA MET A 16 13.08 -4.10 -35.52
C MET A 16 13.67 -4.75 -34.26
N VAL A 17 14.24 -3.93 -33.39
CA VAL A 17 14.52 -4.35 -32.04
C VAL A 17 13.12 -4.62 -31.45
N TYR A 18 12.65 -5.85 -31.58
CA TYR A 18 11.53 -6.30 -30.77
C TYR A 18 11.96 -6.06 -29.34
N ALA A 19 11.44 -5.00 -28.75
CA ALA A 19 11.64 -4.76 -27.32
C ALA A 19 11.27 -6.05 -26.62
N GLN A 20 12.22 -6.64 -25.92
CA GLN A 20 12.00 -7.92 -25.24
C GLN A 20 10.82 -7.74 -24.30
N GLN A 21 9.78 -8.57 -24.47
CA GLN A 21 8.58 -8.51 -23.64
C GLN A 21 8.93 -8.88 -22.19
N ALA A 22 8.34 -8.16 -21.23
CA ALA A 22 8.50 -8.48 -19.83
C ALA A 22 7.91 -9.87 -19.53
N LYS A 23 8.77 -10.78 -19.13
CA LYS A 23 8.40 -12.12 -18.67
C LYS A 23 7.89 -12.10 -17.24
N TYR A 24 8.49 -11.23 -16.42
CA TYR A 24 8.21 -11.01 -15.01
C TYR A 24 7.74 -9.58 -14.81
N VAL A 25 6.56 -9.41 -14.26
CA VAL A 25 5.98 -8.10 -13.98
C VAL A 25 5.73 -7.97 -12.49
N PHE A 26 6.29 -6.93 -11.90
CA PHE A 26 5.95 -6.46 -10.57
C PHE A 26 5.18 -5.15 -10.68
N TYR A 27 4.05 -5.08 -10.02
CA TYR A 27 3.20 -3.91 -9.99
C TYR A 27 2.93 -3.50 -8.54
N PHE A 28 3.67 -2.51 -8.06
CA PHE A 28 3.54 -1.99 -6.71
C PHE A 28 2.57 -0.82 -6.68
N ILE A 29 1.65 -0.84 -5.70
CA ILE A 29 0.67 0.22 -5.47
C ILE A 29 0.76 0.62 -4.00
N GLY A 30 1.19 1.86 -3.72
CA GLY A 30 1.11 2.45 -2.40
C GLY A 30 -0.25 3.12 -2.25
N ASP A 31 -1.18 2.51 -1.52
CA ASP A 31 -2.49 3.10 -1.27
C ASP A 31 -2.32 4.44 -0.54
N GLY A 32 -2.92 5.50 -1.09
CA GLY A 32 -2.82 6.84 -0.53
C GLY A 32 -1.46 7.55 -0.69
N MET A 33 -0.50 6.93 -1.39
CA MET A 33 0.88 7.41 -1.53
C MET A 33 1.00 8.50 -2.60
N GLY A 34 0.67 9.72 -2.27
CA GLY A 34 0.91 10.90 -3.12
C GLY A 34 2.39 11.29 -3.19
N VAL A 35 2.68 12.29 -4.00
CA VAL A 35 4.05 12.79 -4.22
C VAL A 35 4.69 13.28 -2.91
N ASN A 36 3.91 13.93 -2.03
CA ASN A 36 4.44 14.46 -0.76
C ASN A 36 4.70 13.36 0.27
N GLN A 37 3.97 12.25 0.25
CA GLN A 37 4.26 11.09 1.10
C GLN A 37 5.63 10.50 0.74
N VAL A 38 5.96 10.40 -0.55
CA VAL A 38 7.29 9.95 -1.01
C VAL A 38 8.38 10.95 -0.64
N ASN A 39 8.20 12.22 -1.01
CA ASN A 39 9.20 13.27 -0.74
C ASN A 39 9.45 13.49 0.76
N GLY A 40 8.37 13.48 1.57
CA GLY A 40 8.47 13.60 3.03
C GLY A 40 9.24 12.43 3.65
N THR A 41 9.05 11.21 3.13
CA THR A 41 9.80 10.04 3.59
C THR A 41 11.29 10.16 3.27
N GLU A 42 11.66 10.63 2.08
CA GLU A 42 13.07 10.84 1.71
C GLU A 42 13.74 11.93 2.56
N MET A 43 13.00 13.01 2.89
CA MET A 43 13.46 14.05 3.80
C MET A 43 13.60 13.52 5.24
N TYR A 44 12.63 12.72 5.70
CA TYR A 44 12.68 12.07 7.01
C TYR A 44 13.90 11.17 7.16
N LEU A 45 14.23 10.38 6.14
CA LEU A 45 15.45 9.55 6.12
C LEU A 45 16.72 10.39 6.18
N ALA A 46 16.79 11.53 5.46
CA ALA A 46 17.94 12.42 5.50
C ALA A 46 18.13 13.06 6.89
N GLU A 47 17.03 13.46 7.54
CA GLU A 47 17.11 14.03 8.90
C GLU A 47 17.49 12.98 9.96
N GLN A 48 17.12 11.70 9.76
CA GLN A 48 17.64 10.61 10.61
C GLN A 48 19.16 10.49 10.51
N GLU A 49 19.74 10.74 9.32
CA GLU A 49 21.17 10.76 9.09
C GLU A 49 21.84 12.08 9.56
N GLY A 50 21.08 13.02 10.10
CA GLY A 50 21.56 14.31 10.62
C GLY A 50 21.91 15.33 9.53
N ARG A 51 21.32 15.24 8.35
CA ARG A 51 21.56 16.14 7.21
C ARG A 51 20.28 16.72 6.64
N ILE A 52 20.37 17.87 6.00
CA ILE A 52 19.31 18.49 5.22
C ILE A 52 19.30 17.86 3.82
N GLY A 53 18.11 17.76 3.22
CA GLY A 53 17.89 17.25 1.86
C GLY A 53 17.13 15.95 1.85
N VAL A 54 17.49 15.02 0.97
CA VAL A 54 16.82 13.75 0.80
C VAL A 54 17.79 12.57 0.85
N THR A 55 17.37 11.45 1.43
CA THR A 55 17.95 10.12 1.21
C THR A 55 17.01 9.36 0.31
N PRO A 56 17.40 9.08 -0.97
CA PRO A 56 16.50 8.47 -1.92
C PRO A 56 15.99 7.10 -1.47
N LEU A 57 14.70 6.88 -1.59
CA LEU A 57 14.12 5.55 -1.61
C LEU A 57 14.60 4.81 -2.87
N LEU A 58 14.66 3.48 -2.83
CA LEU A 58 15.16 2.74 -3.98
C LEU A 58 14.34 3.03 -5.25
N PHE A 59 13.02 3.01 -5.15
CA PHE A 59 12.16 3.17 -6.33
C PHE A 59 12.22 4.58 -6.94
N THR A 60 12.57 5.62 -6.18
CA THR A 60 12.74 6.98 -6.73
C THR A 60 14.00 7.11 -7.58
N THR A 61 14.95 6.17 -7.46
CA THR A 61 16.15 6.09 -8.29
C THR A 61 15.91 5.42 -9.65
N PHE A 62 14.72 4.92 -9.92
CA PHE A 62 14.40 4.27 -11.19
C PHE A 62 14.49 5.25 -12.37
N PRO A 63 14.87 4.79 -13.57
CA PRO A 63 15.12 5.68 -14.70
C PRO A 63 13.88 6.40 -15.24
N VAL A 64 12.68 5.91 -14.90
CA VAL A 64 11.43 6.56 -15.26
C VAL A 64 10.77 7.09 -13.98
N ALA A 65 10.53 8.40 -13.97
CA ALA A 65 9.76 9.12 -12.95
C ALA A 65 8.73 10.01 -13.65
N SER A 66 7.46 9.83 -13.33
CA SER A 66 6.33 10.53 -13.92
C SER A 66 5.16 10.64 -12.94
N VAL A 67 4.01 11.15 -13.37
CA VAL A 67 2.83 11.34 -12.55
C VAL A 67 1.57 10.90 -13.26
N ALA A 68 0.56 10.47 -12.47
CA ALA A 68 -0.74 10.11 -12.98
C ALA A 68 -1.89 10.86 -12.27
N THR A 69 -3.01 11.04 -13.00
CA THR A 69 -4.30 11.48 -12.46
C THR A 69 -5.14 10.30 -12.02
N THR A 70 -6.03 10.49 -11.02
CA THR A 70 -6.69 9.38 -10.32
C THR A 70 -8.21 9.51 -10.18
N PHE A 71 -8.85 10.53 -10.76
CA PHE A 71 -10.31 10.75 -10.66
C PHE A 71 -11.15 9.52 -11.03
N SER A 72 -12.35 9.41 -10.44
CA SER A 72 -13.37 8.40 -10.79
C SER A 72 -14.45 8.98 -11.70
N THR A 73 -15.38 8.17 -12.20
CA THR A 73 -16.55 8.68 -12.94
C THR A 73 -17.52 9.45 -12.05
N THR A 74 -17.45 9.24 -10.74
CA THR A 74 -18.36 9.90 -9.78
C THR A 74 -17.85 11.24 -9.31
N ASN A 75 -16.52 11.39 -9.15
CA ASN A 75 -15.92 12.58 -8.53
C ASN A 75 -14.45 12.77 -8.93
N SER A 76 -13.95 14.01 -8.83
CA SER A 76 -12.52 14.31 -8.97
C SER A 76 -11.66 13.68 -7.88
N VAL A 77 -12.25 13.36 -6.72
CA VAL A 77 -11.63 12.59 -5.65
C VAL A 77 -12.14 11.15 -5.72
N THR A 78 -11.25 10.22 -5.98
CA THR A 78 -11.55 8.79 -6.09
C THR A 78 -11.50 8.10 -4.73
N ASP A 79 -12.14 6.93 -4.61
CA ASP A 79 -11.84 5.96 -3.57
C ASP A 79 -10.91 4.85 -4.09
N SER A 80 -10.37 4.03 -3.17
CA SER A 80 -9.44 2.94 -3.53
C SER A 80 -10.06 1.91 -4.47
N SER A 81 -11.37 1.66 -4.39
CA SER A 81 -12.03 0.67 -5.25
C SER A 81 -12.12 1.12 -6.71
N ALA A 82 -12.53 2.37 -6.95
CA ALA A 82 -12.57 2.93 -8.30
C ALA A 82 -11.17 3.13 -8.88
N ALA A 83 -10.24 3.62 -8.06
CA ALA A 83 -8.84 3.79 -8.47
C ALA A 83 -8.14 2.45 -8.72
N GLY A 84 -8.31 1.48 -7.82
CA GLY A 84 -7.83 0.11 -8.00
C GLY A 84 -8.41 -0.55 -9.25
N THR A 85 -9.71 -0.35 -9.53
CA THR A 85 -10.35 -0.81 -10.76
C THR A 85 -9.71 -0.17 -11.98
N ALA A 86 -9.45 1.14 -11.97
CA ALA A 86 -8.76 1.83 -13.07
C ALA A 86 -7.34 1.29 -13.29
N LEU A 87 -6.58 1.06 -12.20
CA LEU A 87 -5.23 0.48 -12.21
C LEU A 87 -5.20 -1.00 -12.61
N ALA A 88 -6.30 -1.73 -12.40
CA ALA A 88 -6.39 -3.14 -12.77
C ALA A 88 -6.90 -3.35 -14.21
N THR A 89 -7.87 -2.54 -14.67
CA THR A 89 -8.61 -2.80 -15.90
C THR A 89 -8.28 -1.83 -17.05
N GLY A 90 -7.83 -0.62 -16.72
CA GLY A 90 -7.67 0.46 -17.69
C GLY A 90 -8.97 1.19 -18.03
N ALA A 91 -10.00 1.11 -17.18
CA ALA A 91 -11.26 1.83 -17.32
C ALA A 91 -11.64 2.53 -16.02
N LYS A 92 -12.20 3.73 -16.13
CA LYS A 92 -12.79 4.45 -14.98
C LYS A 92 -14.12 3.80 -14.57
N THR A 93 -14.44 3.96 -13.28
CA THR A 93 -15.72 3.52 -12.71
C THR A 93 -16.14 4.44 -11.56
N TYR A 94 -17.31 4.20 -10.96
CA TYR A 94 -17.83 4.95 -9.82
C TYR A 94 -17.16 4.54 -8.51
N ASN A 95 -17.10 5.47 -7.55
CA ASN A 95 -16.59 5.18 -6.22
C ASN A 95 -17.39 4.04 -5.57
N GLY A 96 -16.71 3.04 -5.07
CA GLY A 96 -17.29 1.82 -4.49
C GLY A 96 -17.26 0.59 -5.39
N ALA A 97 -17.10 0.71 -6.71
CA ALA A 97 -17.09 -0.42 -7.64
C ALA A 97 -15.76 -1.20 -7.60
N ILE A 98 -15.84 -2.51 -7.71
CA ILE A 98 -14.71 -3.43 -7.81
C ILE A 98 -14.77 -4.16 -9.15
N GLY A 99 -13.82 -3.92 -10.06
CA GLY A 99 -13.67 -4.65 -11.32
C GLY A 99 -14.88 -4.56 -12.28
N MET A 100 -15.69 -3.51 -12.14
CA MET A 100 -16.91 -3.29 -12.95
C MET A 100 -16.94 -1.86 -13.49
N ASP A 101 -17.64 -1.66 -14.62
CA ASP A 101 -17.93 -0.32 -15.16
C ASP A 101 -19.17 0.33 -14.52
N ASP A 102 -19.54 1.53 -14.99
CA ASP A 102 -20.69 2.29 -14.49
C ASP A 102 -22.04 1.60 -14.76
N GLN A 103 -22.09 0.71 -15.72
CA GLN A 103 -23.25 -0.12 -16.06
C GLN A 103 -23.22 -1.47 -15.32
N LYS A 104 -22.25 -1.69 -14.43
CA LYS A 104 -22.02 -2.94 -13.71
C LYS A 104 -21.64 -4.14 -14.60
N ASN A 105 -21.08 -3.89 -15.78
CA ASN A 105 -20.46 -4.94 -16.57
C ASN A 105 -19.09 -5.28 -16.01
N VAL A 106 -18.74 -6.55 -16.03
CA VAL A 106 -17.42 -7.05 -15.59
C VAL A 106 -16.33 -6.55 -16.53
N LEU A 107 -15.27 -5.99 -15.97
CA LEU A 107 -14.09 -5.51 -16.69
C LEU A 107 -12.94 -6.49 -16.52
N GLN A 108 -12.32 -6.91 -17.62
CA GLN A 108 -11.16 -7.80 -17.55
C GLN A 108 -9.93 -7.08 -17.01
N THR A 109 -9.31 -7.62 -15.97
CA THR A 109 -8.13 -7.05 -15.33
C THR A 109 -6.82 -7.43 -16.05
N VAL A 110 -5.76 -6.66 -15.85
CA VAL A 110 -4.41 -6.98 -16.35
C VAL A 110 -3.87 -8.29 -15.71
N ALA A 111 -4.26 -8.59 -14.48
CA ALA A 111 -3.94 -9.86 -13.81
C ALA A 111 -4.62 -11.06 -14.49
N GLU A 112 -5.89 -10.93 -14.86
CA GLU A 112 -6.62 -11.96 -15.63
C GLU A 112 -6.04 -12.11 -17.04
N LYS A 113 -5.65 -11.00 -17.70
CA LYS A 113 -4.94 -11.05 -18.99
C LYS A 113 -3.61 -11.79 -18.87
N ALA A 114 -2.84 -11.53 -17.78
CA ALA A 114 -1.61 -12.26 -17.51
C ALA A 114 -1.88 -13.77 -17.31
N LYS A 115 -2.92 -14.14 -16.55
CA LYS A 115 -3.34 -15.53 -16.35
C LYS A 115 -3.71 -16.20 -17.67
N LYS A 116 -4.52 -15.51 -18.50
CA LYS A 116 -4.89 -15.98 -19.84
C LYS A 116 -3.68 -16.13 -20.78
N ALA A 117 -2.65 -15.31 -20.62
CA ALA A 117 -1.38 -15.42 -21.33
C ALA A 117 -0.46 -16.55 -20.77
N GLY A 118 -0.95 -17.38 -19.85
CA GLY A 118 -0.23 -18.51 -19.28
C GLY A 118 0.80 -18.12 -18.20
N LYS A 119 0.78 -16.88 -17.71
CA LYS A 119 1.62 -16.45 -16.60
C LYS A 119 1.07 -16.97 -15.27
N ARG A 120 1.95 -17.14 -14.30
CA ARG A 120 1.53 -17.28 -12.91
C ARG A 120 1.15 -15.91 -12.34
N VAL A 121 0.16 -15.86 -11.49
CA VAL A 121 -0.37 -14.59 -10.97
C VAL A 121 -0.40 -14.60 -9.46
N GLY A 122 0.10 -13.52 -8.87
CA GLY A 122 0.01 -13.23 -7.45
C GLY A 122 -0.63 -11.86 -7.19
N VAL A 123 -1.42 -11.77 -6.10
CA VAL A 123 -1.98 -10.53 -5.57
C VAL A 123 -1.70 -10.50 -4.08
N THR A 124 -0.96 -9.49 -3.63
CA THR A 124 -0.49 -9.39 -2.25
C THR A 124 -0.68 -7.99 -1.69
N THR A 125 -0.85 -7.89 -0.38
CA THR A 125 -1.18 -6.63 0.29
C THR A 125 -0.71 -6.60 1.75
N SER A 126 -0.56 -5.42 2.31
CA SER A 126 -0.39 -5.22 3.75
C SER A 126 -1.72 -5.06 4.52
N VAL A 127 -2.86 -4.98 3.81
CA VAL A 127 -4.21 -4.99 4.40
C VAL A 127 -4.86 -6.37 4.24
N SER A 128 -6.20 -6.50 4.37
CA SER A 128 -6.88 -7.77 4.11
C SER A 128 -6.91 -8.10 2.62
N VAL A 129 -6.91 -9.39 2.28
CA VAL A 129 -6.91 -9.85 0.88
C VAL A 129 -8.17 -9.40 0.14
N ASP A 130 -9.28 -9.26 0.86
CA ASP A 130 -10.59 -8.81 0.36
C ASP A 130 -10.79 -7.28 0.45
N HIS A 131 -9.72 -6.50 0.76
CA HIS A 131 -9.76 -5.05 0.70
C HIS A 131 -9.87 -4.54 -0.74
N ALA A 132 -10.29 -3.28 -0.91
CA ALA A 132 -10.69 -2.71 -2.19
C ALA A 132 -9.62 -2.81 -3.29
N THR A 133 -8.38 -2.40 -3.02
CA THR A 133 -7.32 -2.33 -4.03
C THR A 133 -6.85 -3.72 -4.50
N PRO A 134 -6.51 -4.70 -3.62
CA PRO A 134 -6.19 -6.04 -4.10
C PRO A 134 -7.39 -6.72 -4.75
N ALA A 135 -8.62 -6.53 -4.22
CA ALA A 135 -9.85 -7.08 -4.78
C ALA A 135 -10.09 -6.65 -6.24
N ALA A 136 -9.75 -5.40 -6.59
CA ALA A 136 -9.93 -4.88 -7.95
C ALA A 136 -9.16 -5.67 -9.02
N PHE A 137 -8.17 -6.47 -8.64
CA PHE A 137 -7.39 -7.30 -9.57
C PHE A 137 -8.01 -8.67 -9.83
N TYR A 138 -8.93 -9.16 -8.97
CA TYR A 138 -9.47 -10.52 -9.07
C TYR A 138 -10.98 -10.64 -8.86
N ALA A 139 -11.65 -9.60 -8.33
CA ALA A 139 -13.07 -9.63 -7.99
C ALA A 139 -13.88 -8.66 -8.83
N HIS A 140 -15.19 -8.94 -8.94
CA HIS A 140 -16.14 -8.14 -9.71
C HIS A 140 -17.42 -7.95 -8.89
N GLN A 141 -17.43 -6.91 -8.04
CA GLN A 141 -18.53 -6.62 -7.13
C GLN A 141 -18.99 -5.16 -7.25
N PRO A 142 -20.29 -4.88 -7.18
CA PRO A 142 -20.82 -3.51 -7.30
C PRO A 142 -20.52 -2.62 -6.07
N ASN A 143 -19.99 -3.19 -4.99
CA ASN A 143 -19.70 -2.45 -3.77
C ASN A 143 -18.52 -3.06 -3.02
N ARG A 144 -17.51 -2.24 -2.70
CA ARG A 144 -16.29 -2.64 -1.98
C ARG A 144 -16.54 -3.22 -0.57
N SER A 145 -17.69 -2.94 0.03
CA SER A 145 -18.05 -3.49 1.34
C SER A 145 -18.61 -4.92 1.27
N MET A 146 -18.72 -5.51 0.10
CA MET A 146 -19.13 -6.90 -0.12
C MET A 146 -17.98 -7.88 0.11
N TYR A 147 -17.34 -7.78 1.28
CA TYR A 147 -16.11 -8.51 1.60
C TYR A 147 -16.24 -10.03 1.47
N TYR A 148 -17.36 -10.61 1.91
CA TYR A 148 -17.60 -12.04 1.78
C TYR A 148 -17.71 -12.46 0.33
N GLU A 149 -18.47 -11.72 -0.46
CA GLU A 149 -18.67 -11.96 -1.90
C GLU A 149 -17.37 -11.75 -2.68
N ILE A 150 -16.58 -10.72 -2.32
CA ILE A 150 -15.24 -10.49 -2.87
C ILE A 150 -14.34 -11.70 -2.58
N ALA A 151 -14.33 -12.19 -1.34
CA ALA A 151 -13.53 -13.37 -0.98
C ALA A 151 -13.94 -14.63 -1.77
N LEU A 152 -15.23 -14.77 -2.13
CA LEU A 152 -15.72 -15.85 -2.99
C LEU A 152 -15.31 -15.72 -4.47
N ASP A 153 -14.88 -14.54 -4.91
CA ASP A 153 -14.35 -14.35 -6.27
C ASP A 153 -12.89 -14.81 -6.40
N LEU A 154 -12.12 -14.86 -5.29
CA LEU A 154 -10.74 -15.31 -5.27
C LEU A 154 -10.55 -16.70 -5.92
N PRO A 155 -11.27 -17.76 -5.51
CA PRO A 155 -11.14 -19.06 -6.16
C PRO A 155 -11.61 -19.09 -7.61
N LYS A 156 -12.55 -18.22 -8.01
CA LYS A 156 -13.03 -18.10 -9.39
C LYS A 156 -11.97 -17.50 -10.32
N ALA A 157 -11.26 -16.45 -9.88
CA ALA A 157 -10.12 -15.88 -10.61
C ALA A 157 -8.99 -16.88 -10.79
N GLY A 158 -8.83 -17.82 -9.85
CA GLY A 158 -7.94 -18.95 -9.97
C GLY A 158 -6.46 -18.59 -10.05
N PHE A 159 -6.04 -17.46 -9.49
CA PHE A 159 -4.64 -17.06 -9.44
C PHE A 159 -3.81 -17.98 -8.56
N ASP A 160 -2.50 -17.89 -8.63
CA ASP A 160 -1.61 -18.88 -8.04
C ASP A 160 -1.23 -18.55 -6.60
N PHE A 161 -1.21 -17.24 -6.23
CA PHE A 161 -0.76 -16.77 -4.93
C PHE A 161 -1.55 -15.56 -4.46
N TYR A 162 -2.04 -15.61 -3.23
CA TYR A 162 -2.61 -14.47 -2.54
C TYR A 162 -1.97 -14.32 -1.17
N ALA A 163 -1.75 -13.07 -0.72
CA ALA A 163 -1.28 -12.84 0.64
C ALA A 163 -1.74 -11.49 1.20
N GLY A 164 -1.90 -11.45 2.53
CA GLY A 164 -2.28 -10.24 3.25
C GLY A 164 -2.51 -10.49 4.73
N GLY A 165 -3.19 -9.56 5.41
CA GLY A 165 -3.55 -9.71 6.81
C GLY A 165 -4.46 -10.91 7.07
N GLY A 166 -5.48 -11.07 6.24
CA GLY A 166 -6.50 -12.09 6.34
C GLY A 166 -7.73 -11.74 5.52
N PHE A 167 -8.92 -12.01 6.05
CA PHE A 167 -10.22 -11.67 5.45
C PHE A 167 -11.12 -11.01 6.47
N LEU A 168 -11.79 -9.91 6.07
CA LEU A 168 -12.57 -9.07 6.99
C LEU A 168 -13.89 -9.72 7.43
N LYS A 169 -14.60 -10.35 6.50
CA LYS A 169 -15.94 -10.92 6.76
C LYS A 169 -16.03 -12.39 6.32
N PRO A 170 -15.20 -13.30 6.88
CA PRO A 170 -15.11 -14.69 6.40
C PRO A 170 -16.36 -15.54 6.65
N HIS A 171 -17.36 -15.03 7.37
CA HIS A 171 -18.57 -15.75 7.77
C HIS A 171 -19.85 -14.93 7.61
N THR A 172 -19.80 -13.75 6.99
CA THR A 172 -20.92 -12.80 7.00
C THR A 172 -21.08 -12.12 5.65
N THR A 173 -22.21 -12.34 4.99
CA THR A 173 -22.56 -11.72 3.72
C THR A 173 -22.79 -10.20 3.86
N PHE A 174 -22.84 -9.50 2.73
CA PHE A 174 -23.07 -8.05 2.69
C PHE A 174 -24.39 -7.64 3.37
N ASP A 175 -25.45 -8.42 3.24
CA ASP A 175 -26.72 -8.22 3.89
C ASP A 175 -26.75 -8.69 5.37
N LYS A 176 -25.58 -8.88 5.96
CA LYS A 176 -25.33 -9.23 7.39
C LYS A 176 -25.89 -10.60 7.81
N LYS A 177 -26.14 -11.50 6.88
CA LYS A 177 -26.51 -12.88 7.18
C LYS A 177 -25.28 -13.73 7.48
N LYS A 178 -25.44 -14.68 8.39
CA LYS A 178 -24.43 -15.71 8.65
C LYS A 178 -24.25 -16.60 7.41
N ALA A 179 -23.03 -16.84 7.01
CA ALA A 179 -22.66 -17.67 5.88
C ALA A 179 -21.60 -18.73 6.29
N PRO A 180 -21.42 -19.79 5.49
CA PRO A 180 -20.30 -20.71 5.68
C PRO A 180 -18.96 -19.97 5.66
N SER A 181 -17.96 -20.55 6.37
CA SER A 181 -16.60 -20.00 6.29
C SER A 181 -16.06 -20.04 4.87
N ILE A 182 -15.36 -18.97 4.44
CA ILE A 182 -14.68 -18.95 3.14
C ILE A 182 -13.50 -19.89 3.09
N PHE A 183 -12.86 -20.24 4.22
CA PHE A 183 -11.64 -21.06 4.23
C PHE A 183 -11.84 -22.44 3.64
N PRO A 184 -12.84 -23.26 4.04
CA PRO A 184 -13.11 -24.53 3.36
C PRO A 184 -13.38 -24.37 1.87
N ILE A 185 -14.10 -23.32 1.44
CA ILE A 185 -14.41 -23.05 0.03
C ILE A 185 -13.11 -22.79 -0.76
N ILE A 186 -12.19 -22.03 -0.20
CA ILE A 186 -10.87 -21.74 -0.78
C ILE A 186 -10.04 -23.03 -0.86
N GLU A 187 -10.05 -23.87 0.17
CA GLU A 187 -9.29 -25.11 0.21
C GLU A 187 -9.86 -26.14 -0.78
N GLU A 188 -11.19 -26.29 -0.89
CA GLU A 188 -11.86 -27.13 -1.89
C GLU A 188 -11.54 -26.71 -3.32
N ALA A 189 -11.28 -25.41 -3.55
CA ALA A 189 -10.82 -24.89 -4.84
C ALA A 189 -9.32 -25.14 -5.12
N GLY A 190 -8.64 -25.88 -4.24
CA GLY A 190 -7.27 -26.34 -4.39
C GLY A 190 -6.21 -25.38 -3.88
N TYR A 191 -6.57 -24.43 -3.03
CA TYR A 191 -5.60 -23.58 -2.34
C TYR A 191 -5.14 -24.21 -1.02
N THR A 192 -3.88 -24.05 -0.74
CA THR A 192 -3.32 -24.30 0.59
C THR A 192 -3.33 -22.98 1.36
N VAL A 193 -3.95 -22.95 2.54
CA VAL A 193 -3.91 -21.79 3.44
C VAL A 193 -2.74 -21.98 4.41
N ALA A 194 -1.86 -20.98 4.46
CA ALA A 194 -0.74 -20.89 5.39
C ALA A 194 -0.93 -19.67 6.30
N ARG A 195 -0.75 -19.87 7.62
CA ARG A 195 -0.89 -18.85 8.66
C ARG A 195 0.48 -18.50 9.24
N GLY A 196 1.04 -17.40 8.77
CA GLY A 196 2.40 -17.00 9.10
C GLY A 196 3.47 -17.65 8.22
N LEU A 197 4.69 -17.17 8.40
CA LEU A 197 5.81 -17.55 7.54
C LEU A 197 6.23 -19.03 7.74
N ASP A 198 6.16 -19.53 8.97
CA ASP A 198 6.56 -20.91 9.29
C ASP A 198 5.68 -21.93 8.56
N GLU A 199 4.34 -21.77 8.65
CA GLU A 199 3.43 -22.64 7.90
C GLU A 199 3.59 -22.51 6.39
N TYR A 200 3.90 -21.30 5.90
CA TYR A 200 4.21 -21.11 4.49
C TYR A 200 5.43 -21.95 4.08
N GLN A 201 6.52 -21.90 4.84
CA GLN A 201 7.73 -22.64 4.54
C GLN A 201 7.48 -24.16 4.51
N GLU A 202 6.69 -24.66 5.44
CA GLU A 202 6.33 -26.09 5.49
C GLU A 202 5.47 -26.53 4.30
N LYS A 203 4.45 -25.73 3.97
CA LYS A 203 3.41 -26.10 3.01
C LYS A 203 3.73 -25.72 1.56
N ALA A 204 4.56 -24.68 1.35
CA ALA A 204 4.76 -24.07 0.05
C ALA A 204 5.23 -25.07 -1.01
N THR A 205 6.15 -26.00 -0.69
CA THR A 205 6.72 -26.94 -1.67
C THR A 205 5.64 -27.82 -2.31
N ALA A 206 4.71 -28.36 -1.55
CA ALA A 206 3.65 -29.24 -2.02
C ALA A 206 2.44 -28.50 -2.62
N ALA A 207 2.22 -27.24 -2.24
CA ALA A 207 1.06 -26.46 -2.66
C ALA A 207 1.09 -26.12 -4.15
N LYS A 208 -0.07 -26.28 -4.81
CA LYS A 208 -0.31 -25.84 -6.21
C LYS A 208 -0.73 -24.39 -6.28
N LYS A 209 -1.56 -23.93 -5.34
CA LYS A 209 -2.01 -22.57 -5.14
C LYS A 209 -1.92 -22.24 -3.67
N MET A 210 -1.67 -20.96 -3.33
CA MET A 210 -1.39 -20.54 -1.96
C MET A 210 -2.20 -19.32 -1.56
N VAL A 211 -2.68 -19.33 -0.32
CA VAL A 211 -3.14 -18.14 0.40
C VAL A 211 -2.29 -18.02 1.67
N LEU A 212 -1.45 -17.00 1.75
CA LEU A 212 -0.62 -16.69 2.92
C LEU A 212 -1.24 -15.53 3.70
N ILE A 213 -1.65 -15.78 4.94
CA ILE A 213 -2.21 -14.77 5.84
C ILE A 213 -1.45 -14.75 7.16
N GLN A 214 -1.73 -13.78 8.02
CA GLN A 214 -1.11 -13.71 9.33
C GLN A 214 -1.38 -14.96 10.18
N LYS A 215 -0.53 -15.14 11.19
CA LYS A 215 -0.68 -16.22 12.20
C LYS A 215 -2.03 -16.14 12.90
N GLU A 216 -2.50 -17.25 13.40
CA GLU A 216 -3.76 -17.33 14.15
C GLU A 216 -3.76 -16.39 15.37
N GLY A 217 -4.89 -15.76 15.62
CA GLY A 217 -5.05 -14.77 16.70
C GLY A 217 -4.57 -13.35 16.36
N ALA A 218 -3.90 -13.13 15.22
CA ALA A 218 -3.60 -11.79 14.73
C ALA A 218 -4.86 -11.13 14.14
N ARG A 219 -4.84 -9.81 14.02
CA ARG A 219 -5.94 -9.05 13.38
C ARG A 219 -6.03 -9.45 11.91
N PRO A 220 -7.23 -9.78 11.39
CA PRO A 220 -7.37 -10.22 10.00
C PRO A 220 -7.44 -9.08 8.98
N ASP A 221 -7.61 -7.84 9.45
CA ASP A 221 -7.84 -6.65 8.62
C ASP A 221 -6.55 -6.13 7.96
N CYS A 222 -5.40 -6.31 8.60
CA CYS A 222 -4.12 -5.82 8.07
C CYS A 222 -2.93 -6.48 8.76
N LEU A 223 -1.74 -6.33 8.19
CA LEU A 223 -0.47 -6.52 8.89
C LEU A 223 -0.31 -5.42 9.98
N PRO A 224 0.49 -5.62 11.02
CA PRO A 224 0.86 -4.54 11.94
C PRO A 224 1.53 -3.40 11.17
N TYR A 225 1.34 -2.16 11.64
CA TYR A 225 2.13 -1.05 11.14
C TYR A 225 3.63 -1.31 11.35
N ALA A 226 4.47 -0.84 10.43
CA ALA A 226 5.92 -1.03 10.51
C ALA A 226 6.49 -0.55 11.86
N ILE A 227 6.01 0.60 12.34
CA ILE A 227 6.38 1.20 13.63
C ILE A 227 5.94 0.37 14.86
N ASP A 228 4.90 -0.47 14.74
CA ASP A 228 4.32 -1.29 15.82
C ASP A 228 4.76 -2.75 15.77
N ARG A 229 5.49 -3.14 14.73
CA ARG A 229 5.81 -4.53 14.39
C ARG A 229 6.62 -5.22 15.49
N LYS A 230 6.29 -6.47 15.75
CA LYS A 230 6.97 -7.35 16.71
C LYS A 230 7.65 -8.50 15.98
N GLU A 231 8.58 -9.15 16.66
CA GLU A 231 9.23 -10.36 16.15
C GLU A 231 8.19 -11.45 15.80
N GLY A 232 8.34 -12.05 14.62
CA GLY A 232 7.44 -13.06 14.09
C GLY A 232 6.19 -12.52 13.39
N ASP A 233 5.99 -11.20 13.31
CA ASP A 233 4.94 -10.63 12.48
C ASP A 233 5.36 -10.67 11.01
N LEU A 234 4.41 -10.97 10.11
CA LEU A 234 4.64 -10.91 8.67
C LEU A 234 4.94 -9.47 8.21
N THR A 235 5.89 -9.34 7.29
CA THR A 235 6.21 -8.08 6.62
C THR A 235 5.81 -8.14 5.15
N LEU A 236 5.60 -6.97 4.52
CA LEU A 236 5.32 -6.91 3.09
C LEU A 236 6.51 -7.44 2.27
N ALA A 237 7.74 -7.23 2.74
CA ALA A 237 8.95 -7.78 2.12
C ALA A 237 8.95 -9.32 2.15
N GLN A 238 8.63 -9.95 3.29
CA GLN A 238 8.54 -11.42 3.41
C GLN A 238 7.42 -12.01 2.54
N ILE A 239 6.27 -11.32 2.47
CA ILE A 239 5.17 -11.70 1.57
C ILE A 239 5.63 -11.63 0.11
N THR A 240 6.34 -10.57 -0.29
CA THR A 240 6.88 -10.40 -1.64
C THR A 240 7.90 -11.48 -1.99
N GLU A 241 8.82 -11.80 -1.09
CA GLU A 241 9.79 -12.87 -1.27
C GLU A 241 9.11 -14.25 -1.39
N SER A 242 8.12 -14.51 -0.54
CA SER A 242 7.30 -15.73 -0.59
C SER A 242 6.57 -15.86 -1.93
N ALA A 243 5.97 -14.76 -2.41
CA ALA A 243 5.30 -14.73 -3.70
C ALA A 243 6.25 -15.00 -4.87
N ILE A 244 7.43 -14.37 -4.88
CA ILE A 244 8.46 -14.62 -5.91
C ILE A 244 8.88 -16.10 -5.91
N SER A 245 9.22 -16.63 -4.73
CA SER A 245 9.62 -18.03 -4.56
C SER A 245 8.54 -18.98 -5.08
N PHE A 246 7.28 -18.72 -4.72
CA PHE A 246 6.15 -19.55 -5.14
C PHE A 246 5.86 -19.45 -6.64
N LEU A 247 5.85 -18.24 -7.20
CA LEU A 247 5.50 -17.99 -8.60
C LEU A 247 6.61 -18.44 -9.57
N THR A 248 7.86 -18.58 -9.12
CA THR A 248 8.99 -19.05 -9.94
C THR A 248 9.18 -20.55 -9.96
N LYS A 249 8.39 -21.34 -9.24
CA LYS A 249 8.45 -22.81 -9.26
C LYS A 249 8.38 -23.40 -10.68
N GLU A 250 7.62 -22.78 -11.56
CA GLU A 250 7.53 -23.13 -12.97
C GLU A 250 8.38 -22.16 -13.82
N LYS A 251 9.68 -22.43 -13.92
CA LYS A 251 10.72 -21.56 -14.48
C LYS A 251 10.41 -20.93 -15.85
N ASN A 252 9.60 -21.57 -16.68
CA ASN A 252 9.38 -21.14 -18.07
C ASN A 252 8.17 -20.19 -18.24
N LYS A 253 7.25 -20.12 -17.28
CA LYS A 253 5.99 -19.37 -17.44
C LYS A 253 6.14 -17.86 -17.25
N GLY A 254 7.01 -17.39 -16.36
CA GLY A 254 7.00 -16.00 -15.89
C GLY A 254 5.80 -15.71 -14.99
N PHE A 255 5.69 -14.49 -14.52
CA PHE A 255 4.59 -14.12 -13.61
C PHE A 255 4.18 -12.65 -13.73
N PHE A 256 2.99 -12.37 -13.22
CA PHE A 256 2.48 -11.07 -12.82
C PHE A 256 2.29 -11.08 -11.30
N LEU A 257 2.88 -10.13 -10.60
CA LEU A 257 2.74 -9.97 -9.15
C LEU A 257 2.35 -8.52 -8.83
N MET A 258 1.14 -8.35 -8.30
CA MET A 258 0.69 -7.12 -7.67
C MET A 258 1.06 -7.13 -6.20
N VAL A 259 1.63 -6.03 -5.70
CA VAL A 259 2.00 -5.84 -4.29
C VAL A 259 1.47 -4.49 -3.83
N GLU A 260 0.67 -4.50 -2.78
CA GLU A 260 0.10 -3.28 -2.23
C GLU A 260 0.67 -2.93 -0.86
N GLY A 261 1.11 -1.66 -0.72
CA GLY A 261 1.37 -1.01 0.55
C GLY A 261 0.11 -0.30 1.06
N GLY A 262 -0.91 -1.06 1.47
CA GLY A 262 -2.24 -0.53 1.80
C GLY A 262 -2.31 0.26 3.10
N LYS A 263 -1.31 0.10 3.98
CA LYS A 263 -1.28 0.76 5.29
C LYS A 263 -0.79 2.22 5.23
N ILE A 264 -0.21 2.66 4.13
CA ILE A 264 0.17 4.06 3.93
C ILE A 264 -1.09 4.93 3.99
N ASP A 265 -2.15 4.54 3.29
CA ASP A 265 -3.44 5.22 3.29
C ASP A 265 -4.05 5.33 4.70
N TRP A 266 -4.06 4.24 5.44
CA TRP A 266 -4.64 4.22 6.80
C TRP A 266 -3.91 5.17 7.74
N ALA A 267 -2.57 5.24 7.65
CA ALA A 267 -1.77 6.19 8.42
C ALA A 267 -2.06 7.65 8.00
N CYS A 268 -2.25 7.90 6.70
CA CYS A 268 -2.62 9.21 6.16
C CYS A 268 -4.05 9.62 6.56
N HIS A 269 -5.01 8.71 6.56
CA HIS A 269 -6.36 8.94 7.14
C HIS A 269 -6.28 9.33 8.62
N GLY A 270 -5.32 8.74 9.34
CA GLY A 270 -5.01 9.12 10.71
C GLY A 270 -4.29 10.45 10.84
N ASN A 271 -3.82 11.08 9.77
CA ASN A 271 -2.91 12.21 9.79
C ASN A 271 -1.69 11.97 10.71
N ASP A 272 -1.13 10.75 10.65
CA ASP A 272 0.01 10.28 11.45
C ASP A 272 1.27 10.22 10.57
N PRO A 273 2.09 11.29 10.52
CA PRO A 273 3.20 11.39 9.57
C PRO A 273 4.31 10.37 9.84
N ALA A 274 4.61 10.07 11.11
CA ALA A 274 5.65 9.10 11.43
C ALA A 274 5.27 7.70 10.93
N THR A 275 4.03 7.26 11.22
CA THR A 275 3.52 5.98 10.76
C THR A 275 3.43 5.92 9.24
N ALA A 276 2.98 7.01 8.58
CA ALA A 276 2.88 7.05 7.11
C ALA A 276 4.26 6.91 6.44
N PHE A 277 5.28 7.57 6.94
CA PHE A 277 6.64 7.48 6.38
C PHE A 277 7.27 6.10 6.61
N GLU A 278 7.05 5.49 7.78
CA GLU A 278 7.52 4.12 8.06
C GLU A 278 6.82 3.08 7.15
N GLU A 279 5.55 3.28 6.79
CA GLU A 279 4.84 2.42 5.83
C GLU A 279 5.37 2.58 4.39
N VAL A 280 5.75 3.79 3.97
CA VAL A 280 6.43 4.01 2.68
C VAL A 280 7.78 3.32 2.65
N ILE A 281 8.54 3.36 3.76
CA ILE A 281 9.81 2.64 3.91
C ILE A 281 9.59 1.12 3.86
N ASP A 282 8.53 0.60 4.50
CA ASP A 282 8.20 -0.84 4.45
C ASP A 282 7.86 -1.29 3.02
N MET A 283 7.13 -0.46 2.25
CA MET A 283 6.89 -0.72 0.83
C MET A 283 8.19 -0.68 0.02
N ASP A 284 9.10 0.27 0.26
CA ASP A 284 10.41 0.30 -0.40
C ASP A 284 11.24 -0.95 -0.09
N ASN A 285 11.13 -1.49 1.13
CA ASN A 285 11.78 -2.75 1.48
C ASN A 285 11.21 -3.94 0.67
N ALA A 286 9.92 -3.97 0.40
CA ALA A 286 9.31 -4.95 -0.49
C ALA A 286 9.77 -4.75 -1.96
N ILE A 287 9.91 -3.50 -2.40
CA ILE A 287 10.45 -3.17 -3.73
C ILE A 287 11.92 -3.59 -3.84
N LYS A 288 12.72 -3.46 -2.78
CA LYS A 288 14.12 -3.95 -2.74
C LYS A 288 14.20 -5.45 -3.02
N VAL A 289 13.27 -6.25 -2.49
CA VAL A 289 13.19 -7.69 -2.78
C VAL A 289 12.94 -7.94 -4.27
N ALA A 290 12.01 -7.22 -4.88
CA ALA A 290 11.75 -7.30 -6.32
C ALA A 290 12.95 -6.79 -7.16
N TYR A 291 13.66 -5.77 -6.69
CA TYR A 291 14.84 -5.24 -7.35
C TYR A 291 16.01 -6.23 -7.32
N GLU A 292 16.21 -7.01 -6.24
CA GLU A 292 17.19 -8.09 -6.21
C GLU A 292 16.86 -9.19 -7.23
N PHE A 293 15.57 -9.46 -7.48
CA PHE A 293 15.15 -10.33 -8.57
C PHE A 293 15.43 -9.70 -9.94
N TYR A 294 15.10 -8.41 -10.12
CA TYR A 294 15.39 -7.65 -11.33
C TYR A 294 16.87 -7.69 -11.69
N LYS A 295 17.79 -7.51 -10.74
CA LYS A 295 19.25 -7.56 -11.00
C LYS A 295 19.71 -8.89 -11.62
N LYS A 296 18.99 -9.98 -11.32
CA LYS A 296 19.26 -11.32 -11.89
C LYS A 296 18.61 -11.50 -13.27
N HIS A 297 17.55 -10.76 -13.58
CA HIS A 297 16.74 -10.89 -14.80
C HIS A 297 16.42 -9.53 -15.46
N PRO A 298 17.41 -8.63 -15.68
CA PRO A 298 17.13 -7.21 -15.99
C PRO A 298 16.44 -7.01 -17.34
N LYS A 299 16.66 -7.90 -18.30
CA LYS A 299 16.06 -7.81 -19.64
C LYS A 299 14.64 -8.38 -19.73
N GLU A 300 14.22 -9.17 -18.75
CA GLU A 300 12.93 -9.88 -18.72
C GLU A 300 11.99 -9.38 -17.64
N THR A 301 12.43 -8.48 -16.76
CA THR A 301 11.65 -7.98 -15.63
C THR A 301 11.23 -6.53 -15.86
N LEU A 302 9.97 -6.24 -15.56
CA LEU A 302 9.41 -4.90 -15.43
C LEU A 302 8.98 -4.70 -13.98
N ILE A 303 9.42 -3.62 -13.36
CA ILE A 303 8.90 -3.13 -12.07
C ILE A 303 8.24 -1.79 -12.32
N VAL A 304 6.97 -1.66 -11.91
CA VAL A 304 6.20 -0.40 -11.92
C VAL A 304 5.76 -0.12 -10.50
N VAL A 305 5.98 1.10 -10.03
CA VAL A 305 5.57 1.58 -8.70
C VAL A 305 4.70 2.80 -8.88
N THR A 306 3.51 2.79 -8.29
CA THR A 306 2.57 3.93 -8.32
C THR A 306 1.72 3.96 -7.06
N ALA A 307 0.72 4.82 -7.03
CA ALA A 307 -0.33 4.84 -6.03
C ALA A 307 -1.70 4.89 -6.72
N ASP A 308 -2.74 4.60 -5.97
CA ASP A 308 -4.11 4.67 -6.46
C ASP A 308 -4.71 6.07 -6.28
N HIS A 309 -4.39 6.78 -5.20
CA HIS A 309 -4.72 8.19 -4.93
C HIS A 309 -3.75 8.81 -3.92
N GLU A 310 -3.93 10.08 -3.63
CA GLU A 310 -3.33 10.77 -2.50
C GLU A 310 -4.32 10.79 -1.33
N THR A 311 -3.82 10.67 -0.08
CA THR A 311 -4.62 10.75 1.13
C THR A 311 -4.05 11.77 2.10
N GLY A 312 -4.93 12.57 2.71
CA GLY A 312 -4.60 13.51 3.76
C GLY A 312 -4.26 14.90 3.30
N GLY A 313 -3.87 15.08 2.04
CA GLY A 313 -3.38 16.37 1.53
C GLY A 313 -2.15 16.84 2.31
N LEU A 314 -1.13 15.94 2.42
CA LEU A 314 0.08 16.16 3.19
C LEU A 314 0.84 17.40 2.72
N GLY A 315 1.09 18.34 3.65
CA GLY A 315 1.94 19.50 3.46
C GLY A 315 3.26 19.39 4.22
N LEU A 316 4.37 19.67 3.56
CA LEU A 316 5.71 19.69 4.15
C LEU A 316 6.16 21.14 4.35
N GLY A 317 6.30 21.56 5.61
CA GLY A 317 6.57 22.94 6.00
C GLY A 317 5.28 23.76 6.15
N THR A 318 4.89 24.04 7.39
CA THR A 318 3.64 24.74 7.71
C THR A 318 3.84 26.14 8.24
N ASP A 319 5.06 26.49 8.65
CA ASP A 319 5.42 27.81 9.21
C ASP A 319 6.90 28.11 9.00
N LYS A 320 7.28 29.40 8.89
CA LYS A 320 8.64 29.97 8.96
C LYS A 320 9.70 29.37 8.01
N TYR A 321 9.29 28.70 6.91
CA TYR A 321 10.22 27.99 6.00
C TYR A 321 11.06 26.93 6.72
N GLU A 322 10.47 26.26 7.71
CA GLU A 322 11.12 25.24 8.52
C GLU A 322 10.43 23.89 8.34
N LEU A 323 11.19 22.83 8.50
CA LEU A 323 10.74 21.44 8.56
C LEU A 323 11.62 20.71 9.59
N ALA A 324 11.01 19.93 10.47
CA ALA A 324 11.71 19.27 11.58
C ALA A 324 11.29 17.81 11.71
N LEU A 325 11.45 17.04 10.62
CA LEU A 325 10.99 15.64 10.53
C LEU A 325 11.75 14.71 11.49
N LYS A 326 12.94 15.09 11.94
CA LYS A 326 13.67 14.35 12.98
C LYS A 326 12.83 14.14 14.24
N ALA A 327 11.90 15.05 14.56
CA ALA A 327 11.00 14.89 15.69
C ALA A 327 10.17 13.60 15.61
N LEU A 328 9.81 13.18 14.40
CA LEU A 328 9.02 11.96 14.16
C LEU A 328 9.75 10.69 14.60
N THR A 329 11.08 10.68 14.68
CA THR A 329 11.87 9.52 15.12
C THR A 329 11.65 9.17 16.58
N TYR A 330 11.11 10.10 17.36
CA TYR A 330 10.79 9.88 18.77
C TYR A 330 9.40 9.27 18.99
N GLN A 331 8.54 9.25 17.98
CA GLN A 331 7.30 8.49 18.00
C GLN A 331 7.60 7.00 17.85
N LYS A 332 7.11 6.18 18.80
CA LYS A 332 7.43 4.75 18.88
C LYS A 332 6.23 3.84 18.69
N GLN A 333 5.08 4.41 18.45
CA GLN A 333 3.83 3.68 18.20
C GLN A 333 2.96 4.45 17.23
N SER A 334 2.19 3.73 16.41
CA SER A 334 1.12 4.32 15.62
C SER A 334 0.05 4.93 16.52
N GLN A 335 -0.79 5.79 15.93
CA GLN A 335 -1.96 6.31 16.63
C GLN A 335 -2.87 5.19 17.17
N ASP A 336 -2.95 4.03 16.49
CA ASP A 336 -3.79 2.89 16.90
C ASP A 336 -3.28 2.26 18.19
N GLU A 337 -1.98 1.98 18.27
CA GLU A 337 -1.36 1.42 19.47
C GLU A 337 -1.31 2.43 20.61
N LEU A 338 -1.09 3.72 20.31
CA LEU A 338 -1.18 4.80 21.30
C LEU A 338 -2.62 4.90 21.87
N SER A 339 -3.63 4.84 21.01
CA SER A 339 -5.04 4.81 21.42
C SER A 339 -5.36 3.63 22.34
N ARG A 340 -4.80 2.46 22.05
CA ARG A 340 -4.95 1.28 22.92
C ARG A 340 -4.27 1.50 24.26
N ALA A 341 -3.01 1.95 24.26
CA ALA A 341 -2.26 2.21 25.48
C ALA A 341 -2.96 3.21 26.41
N ILE A 342 -3.50 4.31 25.85
CA ILE A 342 -4.27 5.31 26.61
C ILE A 342 -5.58 4.72 27.13
N THR A 343 -6.29 3.95 26.29
CA THR A 343 -7.54 3.29 26.70
C THR A 343 -7.30 2.30 27.83
N ASP A 344 -6.23 1.52 27.78
CA ASP A 344 -5.88 0.54 28.78
C ASP A 344 -5.43 1.21 30.09
N LEU A 345 -4.64 2.29 29.99
CA LEU A 345 -4.27 3.11 31.15
C LEU A 345 -5.55 3.61 31.88
N ARG A 346 -6.54 4.08 31.12
CA ARG A 346 -7.82 4.57 31.69
C ARG A 346 -8.61 3.47 32.39
N LYS A 347 -8.51 2.21 31.94
CA LYS A 347 -9.21 1.06 32.55
C LYS A 347 -8.54 0.53 33.81
N MET A 348 -7.24 0.77 33.99
CA MET A 348 -6.47 0.20 35.10
C MET A 348 -6.93 0.65 36.48
N ARG A 349 -7.36 1.91 36.61
CA ARG A 349 -7.77 2.51 37.90
C ARG A 349 -8.91 3.52 37.70
N LYS A 350 -9.60 3.83 38.85
CA LYS A 350 -10.67 4.83 38.85
C LYS A 350 -10.17 6.27 38.64
N ALA A 351 -8.92 6.57 39.01
CA ALA A 351 -8.30 7.87 38.87
C ALA A 351 -6.86 7.70 38.37
N ILE A 352 -6.58 8.30 37.23
CA ILE A 352 -5.26 8.43 36.63
C ILE A 352 -4.91 9.91 36.70
N ASN A 353 -3.74 10.27 37.25
CA ASN A 353 -3.31 11.64 37.35
C ASN A 353 -2.53 12.09 36.09
N TRP A 354 -2.38 13.40 35.93
CA TRP A 354 -1.71 13.99 34.78
C TRP A 354 -0.25 13.51 34.60
N ASN A 355 0.48 13.27 35.69
CA ASN A 355 1.88 12.82 35.59
C ASN A 355 1.96 11.40 34.98
N GLU A 356 1.04 10.50 35.29
CA GLU A 356 0.98 9.16 34.70
C GLU A 356 0.72 9.24 33.19
N VAL A 357 -0.11 10.16 32.75
CA VAL A 357 -0.36 10.42 31.33
C VAL A 357 0.88 11.04 30.67
N LYS A 358 1.55 12.00 31.33
CA LYS A 358 2.80 12.57 30.85
C LYS A 358 3.88 11.50 30.67
N GLU A 359 4.02 10.58 31.62
CA GLU A 359 4.99 9.48 31.53
C GLU A 359 4.73 8.59 30.31
N LEU A 360 3.44 8.22 30.07
CA LEU A 360 3.06 7.46 28.89
C LEU A 360 3.40 8.20 27.58
N LEU A 361 3.02 9.47 27.47
CA LEU A 361 3.30 10.28 26.28
C LEU A 361 4.79 10.54 26.10
N ALA A 362 5.56 10.72 27.18
CA ALA A 362 7.00 10.85 27.12
C ALA A 362 7.67 9.56 26.64
N GLU A 363 7.18 8.40 27.06
CA GLU A 363 7.69 7.10 26.59
C GLU A 363 7.37 6.83 25.11
N LYS A 364 6.12 7.13 24.69
CA LYS A 364 5.61 6.75 23.36
C LYS A 364 5.84 7.80 22.28
N MET A 365 5.92 9.08 22.64
CA MET A 365 6.01 10.20 21.70
C MET A 365 7.28 11.06 21.90
N GLY A 366 8.10 10.78 22.92
CA GLY A 366 9.30 11.57 23.24
C GLY A 366 9.02 12.93 23.88
N PHE A 367 7.78 13.27 24.19
CA PHE A 367 7.40 14.57 24.75
C PHE A 367 8.04 14.82 26.11
N TRP A 368 8.44 16.07 26.36
CA TRP A 368 9.15 16.56 27.56
C TRP A 368 10.53 15.94 27.83
N LYS A 369 10.92 14.90 27.11
CA LYS A 369 12.26 14.29 27.20
C LYS A 369 13.11 14.75 26.03
N GLU A 370 12.83 14.22 24.86
CA GLU A 370 13.54 14.51 23.61
C GLU A 370 12.97 15.75 22.92
N LEU A 371 11.64 15.95 23.07
CA LEU A 371 10.88 17.03 22.44
C LEU A 371 10.34 17.99 23.50
N PRO A 372 10.91 19.19 23.63
CA PRO A 372 10.31 20.25 24.48
C PRO A 372 8.97 20.68 23.85
N LEU A 373 7.94 20.84 24.70
CA LEU A 373 6.65 21.36 24.28
C LEU A 373 6.51 22.83 24.61
N THR A 374 5.83 23.58 23.73
CA THR A 374 5.35 24.92 24.07
C THR A 374 4.22 24.85 25.09
N TRP A 375 3.89 25.98 25.71
CA TRP A 375 2.78 26.06 26.64
C TRP A 375 1.43 25.68 25.96
N GLU A 376 1.23 26.12 24.72
CA GLU A 376 0.03 25.83 23.93
C GLU A 376 -0.11 24.33 23.62
N GLN A 377 1.01 23.68 23.30
CA GLN A 377 1.04 22.23 23.03
C GLN A 377 0.76 21.42 24.29
N GLU A 378 1.40 21.76 25.41
CA GLU A 378 1.12 21.11 26.69
C GLU A 378 -0.34 21.36 27.13
N LYS A 379 -0.86 22.57 26.92
CA LYS A 379 -2.25 22.92 27.22
C LYS A 379 -3.22 22.08 26.38
N MET A 380 -2.95 21.86 25.08
CA MET A 380 -3.81 21.02 24.24
C MET A 380 -3.91 19.60 24.79
N LEU A 381 -2.80 18.99 25.17
CA LEU A 381 -2.78 17.65 25.77
C LEU A 381 -3.48 17.62 27.14
N ARG A 382 -3.31 18.66 27.93
CA ARG A 382 -3.90 18.76 29.25
C ARG A 382 -5.41 19.00 29.21
N ASP A 383 -5.89 19.83 28.29
CA ASP A 383 -7.33 20.06 28.09
C ASP A 383 -8.02 18.73 27.70
N GLU A 384 -7.39 17.94 26.83
CA GLU A 384 -7.94 16.63 26.46
C GLU A 384 -7.87 15.61 27.59
N TYR A 385 -6.80 15.64 28.42
CA TYR A 385 -6.76 14.84 29.63
C TYR A 385 -7.91 15.22 30.60
N GLU A 386 -8.16 16.51 30.83
CA GLU A 386 -9.26 16.96 31.68
C GLU A 386 -10.63 16.45 31.17
N GLU A 387 -10.89 16.53 29.86
CA GLU A 387 -12.12 16.00 29.26
C GLU A 387 -12.25 14.49 29.41
N SER A 388 -11.21 13.75 28.97
CA SER A 388 -11.32 12.29 28.82
C SER A 388 -11.04 11.48 30.09
N PHE A 389 -10.18 11.98 31.00
CA PHE A 389 -9.84 11.28 32.25
C PHE A 389 -10.54 11.83 33.50
N VAL A 390 -10.66 13.16 33.62
CA VAL A 390 -11.26 13.79 34.81
C VAL A 390 -12.77 13.85 34.66
N LYS A 391 -13.26 14.48 33.61
CA LYS A 391 -14.71 14.59 33.34
C LYS A 391 -15.30 13.29 32.76
N LYS A 392 -14.46 12.36 32.29
CA LYS A 392 -14.85 11.07 31.69
C LYS A 392 -15.70 11.23 30.43
N HIS A 393 -15.56 12.34 29.74
CA HIS A 393 -16.20 12.60 28.46
C HIS A 393 -15.24 12.19 27.35
N VAL A 394 -15.36 10.95 26.85
CA VAL A 394 -14.49 10.36 25.84
C VAL A 394 -15.22 10.31 24.50
N VAL A 395 -14.83 11.17 23.56
CA VAL A 395 -15.37 11.21 22.20
C VAL A 395 -14.28 10.75 21.24
N PHE A 396 -14.41 9.51 20.75
CA PHE A 396 -13.46 8.98 19.76
C PHE A 396 -13.59 9.70 18.42
N GLU A 397 -12.45 10.02 17.81
CA GLU A 397 -12.42 10.47 16.43
C GLU A 397 -12.53 9.26 15.50
N GLU A 398 -13.54 9.27 14.63
CA GLU A 398 -13.78 8.19 13.67
C GLU A 398 -13.20 8.59 12.31
N SER A 399 -12.30 7.79 11.76
CA SER A 399 -11.87 7.83 10.37
C SER A 399 -12.35 6.58 9.62
N LEU A 400 -12.08 6.48 8.33
CA LEU A 400 -12.54 5.34 7.52
C LEU A 400 -12.05 4.00 8.08
N TYR A 401 -10.85 3.96 8.67
CA TYR A 401 -10.20 2.71 9.11
C TYR A 401 -9.79 2.70 10.58
N ALA A 402 -9.98 3.79 11.31
CA ALA A 402 -9.55 3.90 12.69
C ALA A 402 -10.59 4.60 13.57
N ARG A 403 -10.62 4.17 14.81
CA ARG A 403 -11.33 4.82 15.90
C ARG A 403 -10.31 5.26 16.93
N THR A 404 -9.94 6.53 16.86
CA THR A 404 -8.79 7.07 17.61
C THR A 404 -9.27 7.70 18.92
N GLU A 405 -8.59 7.37 19.99
CA GLU A 405 -8.78 7.93 21.32
C GLU A 405 -8.41 9.43 21.32
N PRO A 406 -9.22 10.33 21.92
CA PRO A 406 -9.05 11.77 21.78
C PRO A 406 -7.68 12.31 22.23
N LEU A 407 -7.08 11.78 23.30
CA LEU A 407 -5.75 12.18 23.71
C LEU A 407 -4.65 11.70 22.73
N ALA A 408 -4.84 10.56 22.07
CA ALA A 408 -3.95 10.14 20.98
C ALA A 408 -4.06 11.08 19.76
N VAL A 409 -5.27 11.57 19.46
CA VAL A 409 -5.49 12.60 18.43
C VAL A 409 -4.73 13.89 18.79
N ALA A 410 -4.84 14.35 20.03
CA ALA A 410 -4.14 15.54 20.50
C ALA A 410 -2.60 15.35 20.43
N ALA A 411 -2.09 14.19 20.87
CA ALA A 411 -0.67 13.89 20.82
C ALA A 411 -0.11 13.89 19.38
N LYS A 412 -0.81 13.27 18.45
CA LYS A 412 -0.47 13.26 17.03
C LYS A 412 -0.49 14.67 16.41
N ARG A 413 -1.48 15.51 16.76
CA ARG A 413 -1.52 16.91 16.32
C ARG A 413 -0.32 17.71 16.84
N VAL A 414 0.06 17.51 18.11
CA VAL A 414 1.27 18.12 18.69
C VAL A 414 2.52 17.66 17.95
N MET A 415 2.64 16.36 17.64
CA MET A 415 3.76 15.83 16.88
C MET A 415 3.84 16.45 15.47
N SER A 416 2.73 16.56 14.76
CA SER A 416 2.68 17.21 13.45
C SER A 416 3.08 18.69 13.51
N GLN A 417 2.67 19.42 14.56
CA GLN A 417 3.10 20.81 14.78
C GLN A 417 4.61 20.92 15.01
N ILE A 418 5.20 20.04 15.83
CA ILE A 418 6.64 20.02 16.09
C ILE A 418 7.41 19.70 14.80
N ALA A 419 6.94 18.73 14.03
CA ALA A 419 7.56 18.32 12.78
C ALA A 419 7.33 19.30 11.62
N MET A 420 6.51 20.34 11.80
CA MET A 420 6.09 21.29 10.75
C MET A 420 5.40 20.61 9.56
N VAL A 421 4.62 19.55 9.85
CA VAL A 421 3.83 18.81 8.87
C VAL A 421 2.37 19.19 8.98
N GLY A 422 1.74 19.45 7.84
CA GLY A 422 0.33 19.82 7.76
C GLY A 422 -0.51 18.80 7.01
N TRP A 423 -1.79 18.75 7.36
CA TRP A 423 -2.80 17.92 6.70
C TRP A 423 -4.03 18.74 6.38
N THR A 424 -4.57 18.60 5.18
CA THR A 424 -5.77 19.35 4.76
C THR A 424 -7.05 18.59 5.03
N SER A 425 -6.98 17.27 5.20
CA SER A 425 -8.15 16.39 5.32
C SER A 425 -7.79 15.09 6.02
N PRO A 426 -8.74 14.42 6.68
CA PRO A 426 -8.60 13.00 7.04
C PRO A 426 -9.04 12.06 5.90
N ASN A 427 -9.31 12.58 4.70
CA ASN A 427 -9.80 11.83 3.54
C ASN A 427 -8.84 11.95 2.35
N HIS A 428 -9.20 11.33 1.23
CA HIS A 428 -8.44 11.43 -0.01
C HIS A 428 -8.47 12.85 -0.58
N THR A 429 -7.49 13.17 -1.40
CA THR A 429 -7.44 14.40 -2.18
C THR A 429 -7.21 14.12 -3.67
N ALA A 430 -7.40 15.14 -4.51
CA ALA A 430 -7.20 15.05 -5.96
C ALA A 430 -5.73 15.29 -6.38
N GLY A 431 -4.77 15.06 -5.48
CA GLY A 431 -3.36 15.17 -5.77
C GLY A 431 -2.90 14.19 -6.85
N TYR A 432 -1.83 14.56 -7.59
CA TYR A 432 -1.16 13.61 -8.46
C TYR A 432 -0.51 12.49 -7.66
N VAL A 433 -0.47 11.30 -8.25
CA VAL A 433 0.32 10.18 -7.74
C VAL A 433 1.59 9.97 -8.57
N PRO A 434 2.70 9.53 -7.96
CA PRO A 434 3.92 9.26 -8.70
C PRO A 434 3.82 7.96 -9.49
N VAL A 435 4.59 7.86 -10.58
CA VAL A 435 4.77 6.62 -11.34
C VAL A 435 6.26 6.44 -11.61
N TYR A 436 6.84 5.37 -11.08
CA TYR A 436 8.24 5.00 -11.32
C TYR A 436 8.31 3.66 -12.03
N ALA A 437 9.28 3.51 -12.94
CA ALA A 437 9.44 2.23 -13.63
C ALA A 437 10.89 1.94 -13.99
N ILE A 438 11.24 0.64 -13.98
CA ILE A 438 12.53 0.12 -14.41
C ILE A 438 12.36 -1.22 -15.14
N GLY A 439 13.24 -1.49 -16.09
CA GLY A 439 13.34 -2.77 -16.78
C GLY A 439 12.63 -2.82 -18.14
N ALA A 440 12.23 -4.01 -18.55
CA ALA A 440 11.70 -4.28 -19.89
C ALA A 440 10.42 -3.48 -20.16
N GLY A 441 10.46 -2.55 -21.11
CA GLY A 441 9.31 -1.71 -21.45
C GLY A 441 9.07 -0.50 -20.54
N SER A 442 9.95 -0.21 -19.58
CA SER A 442 9.78 0.91 -18.63
C SER A 442 9.63 2.26 -19.30
N GLN A 443 10.24 2.48 -20.47
CA GLN A 443 10.11 3.72 -21.26
C GLN A 443 8.65 4.04 -21.66
N LEU A 444 7.74 3.07 -21.63
CA LEU A 444 6.33 3.29 -21.89
C LEU A 444 5.66 4.16 -20.79
N PHE A 445 6.25 4.25 -19.60
CA PHE A 445 5.69 4.97 -18.46
C PHE A 445 6.20 6.42 -18.33
N MET A 446 6.87 6.95 -19.36
CA MET A 446 7.30 8.35 -19.41
C MET A 446 6.12 9.29 -19.64
N GLY A 447 6.22 10.50 -19.08
CA GLY A 447 5.25 11.58 -19.23
C GLY A 447 4.03 11.45 -18.31
N LYS A 448 3.27 12.56 -18.20
CA LYS A 448 2.00 12.57 -17.47
C LYS A 448 1.00 11.62 -18.14
N MET A 449 0.26 10.88 -17.32
CA MET A 449 -0.76 9.93 -17.79
C MET A 449 -2.01 9.94 -16.91
N ASP A 450 -3.05 9.28 -17.37
CA ASP A 450 -4.17 8.88 -16.53
C ASP A 450 -3.90 7.49 -15.93
N ASN A 451 -4.43 7.20 -14.73
CA ASN A 451 -4.18 5.90 -14.09
C ASN A 451 -4.71 4.72 -14.90
N THR A 452 -5.68 4.93 -15.79
CA THR A 452 -6.17 3.89 -16.72
C THR A 452 -5.14 3.47 -17.76
N GLU A 453 -4.17 4.31 -18.05
CA GLU A 453 -3.12 3.99 -19.02
C GLU A 453 -2.06 3.02 -18.44
N ILE A 454 -1.89 2.98 -17.12
CA ILE A 454 -0.84 2.18 -16.49
C ILE A 454 -1.01 0.68 -16.78
N PRO A 455 -2.17 0.03 -16.53
CA PRO A 455 -2.35 -1.39 -16.85
C PRO A 455 -2.29 -1.67 -18.36
N GLN A 456 -2.70 -0.72 -19.20
CA GLN A 456 -2.57 -0.84 -20.66
C GLN A 456 -1.10 -0.87 -21.09
N ARG A 457 -0.27 0.00 -20.49
CA ARG A 457 1.19 0.06 -20.74
C ARG A 457 1.89 -1.19 -20.19
N ILE A 458 1.46 -1.73 -19.04
CA ILE A 458 1.93 -3.02 -18.51
C ILE A 458 1.58 -4.16 -19.48
N ALA A 459 0.32 -4.24 -19.93
CA ALA A 459 -0.12 -5.26 -20.87
C ALA A 459 0.69 -5.21 -22.18
N LYS A 460 0.96 -4.00 -22.70
CA LYS A 460 1.80 -3.78 -23.88
C LYS A 460 3.23 -4.24 -23.64
N ALA A 461 3.86 -3.88 -22.52
CA ALA A 461 5.22 -4.25 -22.18
C ALA A 461 5.39 -5.77 -22.04
N ALA A 462 4.39 -6.46 -21.48
CA ALA A 462 4.41 -7.89 -21.21
C ALA A 462 3.76 -8.74 -22.32
N GLY A 463 3.15 -8.11 -23.34
CA GLY A 463 2.47 -8.81 -24.43
C GLY A 463 1.17 -9.51 -24.03
N TYR A 464 0.49 -9.02 -23.00
CA TYR A 464 -0.83 -9.51 -22.62
C TYR A 464 -1.92 -8.97 -23.58
N LYS A 465 -2.78 -9.86 -24.06
CA LYS A 465 -3.84 -9.53 -25.05
C LYS A 465 -5.22 -9.47 -24.38
#